data_e944a524bc057e78ce5b39ad4fe7b572
#
_entry.id   e944a524bc057e78ce5b39ad4fe7b572
#
_cell.length_a   1.000
_cell.length_b   1.000
_cell.length_c   1.000
_cell.angle_alpha   90.00
_cell.angle_beta   90.00
_cell.angle_gamma   90.00
#
_symmetry.space_group_name_H-M   'P 1'
#
loop_
_entity.id
_entity.type
_entity.pdbx_description
1 polymer ?
#
loop_
_entity_poly.entity_id
_entity_poly.type
_entity_poly.pdbx_seq_one_letter_code
_entity_poly.pdbx_strand_id
1 'polypeptide(L)'
;MIKQNKMKKYILPALKLTLVLVILCSVLYPLLIAVVGRLTPGQGKGETVLVNGKVVGYTLIGQKFSDDKYFWSRPSAAGYNAAGSSGSNKGPSNPDYLKDVQAHIDTFLAHNPGVRKDEIPAELVTYSGSGLDPDLSPAGAKIQVKRIAVVRKLSADKLYILVDNYTEKPLLGIFGPAKVNVLKLNLALDNLQ
;
A
#
# COMPACT_ATOMS: atom_id res chain seq x y z
N MET A 1 43.41 31.12 31.78
CA MET A 1 43.73 29.65 31.74
C MET A 1 42.69 28.71 32.38
N ILE A 2 41.54 29.18 32.90
CA ILE A 2 40.59 28.33 33.65
C ILE A 2 39.52 27.68 32.75
N LYS A 3 39.30 28.13 31.50
CA LYS A 3 38.24 27.64 30.61
C LYS A 3 38.55 26.30 29.92
N GLN A 4 39.85 25.99 29.63
CA GLN A 4 40.23 24.76 28.92
C GLN A 4 40.07 23.49 29.76
N ASN A 5 40.23 23.55 31.07
CA ASN A 5 40.12 22.37 31.94
C ASN A 5 38.67 21.87 32.11
N LYS A 6 37.67 22.77 31.97
CA LYS A 6 36.28 22.38 32.08
C LYS A 6 35.79 21.59 30.87
N MET A 7 36.22 21.91 29.65
CA MET A 7 35.84 21.16 28.43
C MET A 7 36.39 19.73 28.44
N LYS A 8 37.65 19.50 28.83
CA LYS A 8 38.24 18.18 28.91
C LYS A 8 37.48 17.22 29.83
N LYS A 9 36.84 17.77 30.91
CA LYS A 9 36.05 16.96 31.85
C LYS A 9 34.79 16.34 31.19
N TYR A 10 34.25 16.97 30.15
CA TYR A 10 33.02 16.50 29.48
C TYR A 10 33.28 15.73 28.19
N ILE A 11 34.45 15.92 27.55
CA ILE A 11 34.77 15.27 26.26
C ILE A 11 34.82 13.75 26.42
N LEU A 12 35.48 13.23 27.42
CA LEU A 12 35.60 11.77 27.59
C LEU A 12 34.24 11.10 27.91
N PRO A 13 33.42 11.63 28.82
CA PRO A 13 32.04 11.13 29.00
C PRO A 13 31.19 11.23 27.74
N ALA A 14 31.28 12.33 26.97
CA ALA A 14 30.57 12.49 25.73
C ALA A 14 30.97 11.46 24.68
N LEU A 15 32.30 11.23 24.49
CA LEU A 15 32.79 10.20 23.58
C LEU A 15 32.35 8.79 23.98
N LYS A 16 32.42 8.47 25.28
CA LYS A 16 31.91 7.17 25.78
C LYS A 16 30.43 7.01 25.52
N LEU A 17 29.62 8.02 25.81
CA LEU A 17 28.17 8.00 25.56
C LEU A 17 27.88 7.85 24.07
N THR A 18 28.55 8.61 23.22
CA THR A 18 28.41 8.52 21.76
C THR A 18 28.75 7.10 21.28
N LEU A 19 29.88 6.53 21.75
CA LEU A 19 30.28 5.16 21.38
C LEU A 19 29.23 4.13 21.80
N VAL A 20 28.71 4.23 23.03
CA VAL A 20 27.66 3.33 23.54
C VAL A 20 26.40 3.47 22.69
N LEU A 21 25.98 4.69 22.38
CA LEU A 21 24.79 4.92 21.56
C LEU A 21 24.99 4.44 20.11
N VAL A 22 26.16 4.61 19.53
CA VAL A 22 26.48 4.06 18.20
C VAL A 22 26.38 2.52 18.21
N ILE A 23 26.98 1.86 19.19
CA ILE A 23 26.88 0.40 19.30
C ILE A 23 25.42 -0.03 19.47
N LEU A 24 24.68 0.61 20.36
CA LEU A 24 23.29 0.26 20.65
C LEU A 24 22.39 0.49 19.45
N CYS A 25 22.46 1.67 18.81
CA CYS A 25 21.54 2.06 17.76
C CYS A 25 21.94 1.57 16.37
N SER A 26 23.26 1.42 16.09
CA SER A 26 23.73 1.03 14.77
C SER A 26 24.13 -0.44 14.65
N VAL A 27 24.29 -1.15 15.76
CA VAL A 27 24.66 -2.56 15.75
C VAL A 27 23.60 -3.42 16.44
N LEU A 28 23.38 -3.22 17.74
CA LEU A 28 22.50 -4.10 18.52
C LEU A 28 21.04 -4.02 18.07
N TYR A 29 20.52 -2.80 17.90
CA TYR A 29 19.12 -2.60 17.48
C TYR A 29 18.85 -3.17 16.07
N PRO A 30 19.62 -2.87 15.01
CA PRO A 30 19.42 -3.47 13.69
C PRO A 30 19.56 -5.00 13.69
N LEU A 31 20.50 -5.56 14.45
CA LEU A 31 20.65 -7.01 14.58
C LEU A 31 19.42 -7.65 15.24
N LEU A 32 18.91 -7.05 16.32
CA LEU A 32 17.69 -7.51 16.98
C LEU A 32 16.51 -7.52 16.01
N ILE A 33 16.29 -6.42 15.28
CA ILE A 33 15.22 -6.32 14.27
C ILE A 33 15.41 -7.34 13.15
N ALA A 34 16.66 -7.57 12.69
CA ALA A 34 16.94 -8.58 11.67
C ALA A 34 16.62 -10.00 12.15
N VAL A 35 16.90 -10.32 13.41
CA VAL A 35 16.53 -11.62 14.00
C VAL A 35 15.03 -11.77 14.09
N VAL A 36 14.32 -10.76 14.60
CA VAL A 36 12.84 -10.75 14.66
C VAL A 36 12.24 -10.86 13.26
N GLY A 37 12.81 -10.15 12.28
CA GLY A 37 12.38 -10.21 10.89
C GLY A 37 12.44 -11.62 10.27
N ARG A 38 13.38 -12.46 10.70
CA ARG A 38 13.46 -13.86 10.24
C ARG A 38 12.30 -14.74 10.72
N LEU A 39 11.60 -14.32 11.77
CA LEU A 39 10.43 -15.01 12.31
C LEU A 39 9.12 -14.61 11.61
N THR A 40 9.17 -13.59 10.74
CA THR A 40 7.99 -13.10 10.01
C THR A 40 7.78 -13.87 8.70
N PRO A 41 6.54 -13.89 8.14
CA PRO A 41 6.29 -14.38 6.79
C PRO A 41 7.24 -13.69 5.79
N GLY A 42 7.88 -14.47 4.90
CA GLY A 42 8.90 -13.94 3.98
C GLY A 42 10.29 -13.76 4.59
N GLN A 43 10.50 -14.12 5.89
CA GLN A 43 11.80 -14.16 6.56
C GLN A 43 12.61 -12.85 6.45
N GLY A 44 11.93 -11.71 6.54
CA GLY A 44 12.52 -10.37 6.40
C GLY A 44 12.82 -9.94 4.96
N LYS A 45 12.52 -10.78 3.95
CA LYS A 45 12.68 -10.46 2.52
C LYS A 45 11.41 -9.93 1.85
N GLY A 46 10.34 -9.83 2.61
CA GLY A 46 9.00 -9.52 2.11
C GLY A 46 8.23 -10.77 1.70
N GLU A 47 6.92 -10.73 1.86
CA GLU A 47 6.02 -11.81 1.47
C GLU A 47 5.74 -11.74 -0.03
N THR A 48 6.27 -12.71 -0.77
CA THR A 48 6.09 -12.80 -2.21
C THR A 48 4.84 -13.60 -2.57
N VAL A 49 4.19 -13.20 -3.65
CA VAL A 49 3.08 -13.94 -4.26
C VAL A 49 3.62 -14.71 -5.47
N LEU A 50 3.36 -16.01 -5.49
CA LEU A 50 3.86 -16.92 -6.52
C LEU A 50 2.71 -17.41 -7.40
N VAL A 51 2.91 -17.41 -8.72
CA VAL A 51 2.04 -18.07 -9.70
C VAL A 51 2.90 -18.97 -10.58
N ASN A 52 2.57 -20.26 -10.61
CA ASN A 52 3.34 -21.26 -11.36
C ASN A 52 4.85 -21.24 -11.06
N GLY A 53 5.21 -21.04 -9.77
CA GLY A 53 6.60 -21.00 -9.31
C GLY A 53 7.35 -19.70 -9.61
N LYS A 54 6.70 -18.69 -10.23
CA LYS A 54 7.29 -17.37 -10.52
C LYS A 54 6.72 -16.32 -9.57
N VAL A 55 7.59 -15.46 -9.04
CA VAL A 55 7.17 -14.30 -8.25
C VAL A 55 6.46 -13.31 -9.15
N VAL A 56 5.18 -13.03 -8.86
CA VAL A 56 4.36 -12.05 -9.59
C VAL A 56 4.22 -10.72 -8.85
N GLY A 57 4.60 -10.68 -7.58
CA GLY A 57 4.58 -9.48 -6.76
C GLY A 57 4.80 -9.75 -5.29
N TYR A 58 4.63 -8.70 -4.51
CA TYR A 58 4.70 -8.73 -3.05
C TYR A 58 3.32 -8.44 -2.46
N THR A 59 2.93 -9.18 -1.43
CA THR A 59 1.61 -9.03 -0.78
C THR A 59 1.37 -7.62 -0.26
N LEU A 60 2.41 -6.99 0.31
CA LEU A 60 2.31 -5.68 0.97
C LEU A 60 2.77 -4.51 0.10
N ILE A 61 2.95 -4.71 -1.21
CA ILE A 61 3.36 -3.65 -2.14
C ILE A 61 2.36 -3.57 -3.27
N GLY A 62 1.70 -2.42 -3.36
CA GLY A 62 0.75 -2.13 -4.43
C GLY A 62 1.40 -2.13 -5.81
N GLN A 63 0.66 -2.60 -6.79
CA GLN A 63 1.07 -2.67 -8.19
C GLN A 63 0.06 -1.93 -9.07
N LYS A 64 0.50 -1.47 -10.22
CA LYS A 64 -0.35 -0.81 -11.20
C LYS A 64 -1.20 -1.84 -11.94
N PHE A 65 -2.51 -1.74 -11.76
CA PHE A 65 -3.50 -2.40 -12.61
C PHE A 65 -4.30 -1.33 -13.36
N SER A 66 -4.24 -1.30 -14.68
CA SER A 66 -4.91 -0.31 -15.54
C SER A 66 -5.74 -0.92 -16.67
N ASP A 67 -5.75 -2.25 -16.80
CA ASP A 67 -6.59 -2.95 -17.76
C ASP A 67 -8.02 -3.11 -17.18
N ASP A 68 -9.04 -2.91 -18.00
CA ASP A 68 -10.45 -2.96 -17.60
C ASP A 68 -10.92 -4.33 -17.10
N LYS A 69 -10.20 -5.37 -17.43
CA LYS A 69 -10.48 -6.73 -16.97
C LYS A 69 -10.05 -6.99 -15.52
N TYR A 70 -9.34 -6.04 -14.87
CA TYR A 70 -8.83 -6.16 -13.49
C TYR A 70 -9.44 -5.13 -12.55
N PHE A 71 -9.39 -5.42 -11.25
CA PHE A 71 -9.60 -4.43 -10.21
C PHE A 71 -8.42 -3.47 -10.20
N TRP A 72 -8.70 -2.19 -10.33
CA TRP A 72 -7.68 -1.15 -10.28
C TRP A 72 -7.29 -0.83 -8.86
N SER A 73 -6.01 -0.55 -8.65
CA SER A 73 -5.47 -0.12 -7.37
C SER A 73 -5.72 1.38 -7.13
N ARG A 74 -5.41 1.86 -5.93
CA ARG A 74 -5.42 3.28 -5.59
C ARG A 74 -4.43 4.06 -6.46
N PRO A 75 -4.70 5.34 -6.81
CA PRO A 75 -3.74 6.19 -7.49
C PRO A 75 -2.41 6.30 -6.73
N SER A 76 -1.30 6.28 -7.45
CA SER A 76 0.05 6.33 -6.89
C SER A 76 0.80 7.59 -7.35
N ALA A 77 1.22 8.44 -6.41
CA ALA A 77 2.10 9.58 -6.70
C ALA A 77 3.55 9.13 -6.96
N ALA A 78 3.92 7.91 -6.52
CA ALA A 78 5.23 7.30 -6.75
C ALA A 78 5.29 6.48 -8.06
N GLY A 79 4.20 6.42 -8.84
CA GLY A 79 4.12 5.56 -10.03
C GLY A 79 4.32 4.07 -9.73
N TYR A 80 3.98 3.63 -8.51
CA TYR A 80 4.22 2.28 -7.99
C TYR A 80 5.69 1.85 -7.98
N ASN A 81 6.62 2.81 -7.89
CA ASN A 81 8.04 2.51 -7.76
C ASN A 81 8.35 2.02 -6.33
N ALA A 82 8.55 0.72 -6.18
CA ALA A 82 8.85 0.10 -4.88
C ALA A 82 10.18 0.56 -4.25
N ALA A 83 11.10 1.11 -5.04
CA ALA A 83 12.35 1.68 -4.55
C ALA A 83 12.21 3.09 -3.95
N GLY A 84 11.04 3.74 -4.12
CA GLY A 84 10.82 5.11 -3.67
C GLY A 84 9.37 5.34 -3.25
N SER A 85 8.98 4.85 -2.05
CA SER A 85 7.66 5.15 -1.47
C SER A 85 7.51 6.63 -1.21
N SER A 86 6.45 7.24 -1.74
CA SER A 86 6.12 8.66 -1.49
C SER A 86 4.64 8.95 -1.75
N GLY A 87 4.10 9.93 -1.02
CA GLY A 87 2.81 10.54 -1.32
C GLY A 87 2.96 11.79 -2.19
N SER A 88 1.84 12.38 -2.63
CA SER A 88 1.85 13.63 -3.38
C SER A 88 2.32 14.83 -2.56
N ASN A 89 2.22 14.75 -1.23
CA ASN A 89 2.53 15.81 -0.26
C ASN A 89 1.79 17.14 -0.53
N LYS A 90 0.69 17.09 -1.28
CA LYS A 90 -0.15 18.25 -1.60
C LYS A 90 -1.33 18.33 -0.63
N GLY A 91 -1.62 19.54 -0.16
CA GLY A 91 -2.78 19.81 0.69
C GLY A 91 -4.10 19.68 -0.07
N PRO A 92 -5.23 19.48 0.63
CA PRO A 92 -6.54 19.28 0.01
C PRO A 92 -7.06 20.51 -0.75
N SER A 93 -6.55 21.70 -0.47
CA SER A 93 -6.88 22.94 -1.17
C SER A 93 -5.90 23.32 -2.29
N ASN A 94 -4.88 22.48 -2.55
CA ASN A 94 -3.92 22.75 -3.62
C ASN A 94 -4.60 22.60 -4.99
N PRO A 95 -4.59 23.65 -5.86
CA PRO A 95 -5.31 23.63 -7.12
C PRO A 95 -4.80 22.57 -8.10
N ASP A 96 -3.51 22.24 -8.10
CA ASP A 96 -2.98 21.18 -8.97
C ASP A 96 -3.39 19.80 -8.48
N TYR A 97 -3.47 19.60 -7.14
CA TYR A 97 -4.00 18.36 -6.58
C TYR A 97 -5.47 18.16 -6.92
N LEU A 98 -6.27 19.24 -6.86
CA LEU A 98 -7.68 19.17 -7.23
C LEU A 98 -7.88 18.83 -8.71
N LYS A 99 -7.00 19.31 -9.60
CA LYS A 99 -6.99 18.91 -11.01
C LYS A 99 -6.65 17.42 -11.18
N ASP A 100 -5.64 16.93 -10.44
CA ASP A 100 -5.28 15.50 -10.46
C ASP A 100 -6.47 14.64 -10.02
N VAL A 101 -7.13 15.01 -8.91
CA VAL A 101 -8.32 14.30 -8.40
C VAL A 101 -9.46 14.32 -9.42
N GLN A 102 -9.72 15.48 -10.06
CA GLN A 102 -10.75 15.56 -11.09
C GLN A 102 -10.41 14.66 -12.30
N ALA A 103 -9.15 14.64 -12.74
CA ALA A 103 -8.70 13.75 -13.82
C ALA A 103 -8.87 12.27 -13.47
N HIS A 104 -8.61 11.88 -12.21
CA HIS A 104 -8.87 10.51 -11.74
C HIS A 104 -10.36 10.18 -11.74
N ILE A 105 -11.22 11.11 -11.31
CA ILE A 105 -12.67 10.95 -11.36
C ILE A 105 -13.14 10.74 -12.80
N ASP A 106 -12.73 11.60 -13.72
CA ASP A 106 -13.11 11.55 -15.13
C ASP A 106 -12.67 10.24 -15.78
N THR A 107 -11.43 9.81 -15.49
CA THR A 107 -10.89 8.53 -15.96
C THR A 107 -11.70 7.36 -15.38
N PHE A 108 -11.98 7.37 -14.08
CA PHE A 108 -12.73 6.30 -13.44
C PHE A 108 -14.14 6.16 -14.03
N LEU A 109 -14.85 7.28 -14.22
CA LEU A 109 -16.20 7.29 -14.80
C LEU A 109 -16.21 6.83 -16.26
N ALA A 110 -15.22 7.23 -17.06
CA ALA A 110 -15.07 6.79 -18.47
C ALA A 110 -14.97 5.25 -18.58
N HIS A 111 -14.28 4.62 -17.64
CA HIS A 111 -14.10 3.16 -17.62
C HIS A 111 -15.18 2.40 -16.83
N ASN A 112 -15.97 3.08 -15.99
CA ASN A 112 -17.03 2.46 -15.21
C ASN A 112 -18.39 3.11 -15.53
N PRO A 113 -18.95 2.89 -16.73
CA PRO A 113 -20.22 3.47 -17.12
C PRO A 113 -21.34 2.98 -16.19
N GLY A 114 -22.19 3.91 -15.76
CA GLY A 114 -23.28 3.65 -14.82
C GLY A 114 -22.93 3.84 -13.35
N VAL A 115 -21.70 4.24 -13.04
CA VAL A 115 -21.30 4.74 -11.70
C VAL A 115 -21.48 6.26 -11.67
N ARG A 116 -22.10 6.78 -10.60
CA ARG A 116 -22.22 8.22 -10.38
C ARG A 116 -21.01 8.75 -9.62
N LYS A 117 -20.67 10.02 -9.82
CA LYS A 117 -19.51 10.67 -9.15
C LYS A 117 -19.56 10.57 -7.62
N ASP A 118 -20.76 10.71 -7.04
CA ASP A 118 -20.99 10.66 -5.60
C ASP A 118 -20.90 9.25 -5.01
N GLU A 119 -20.88 8.21 -5.85
CA GLU A 119 -20.72 6.81 -5.44
C GLU A 119 -19.23 6.38 -5.39
N ILE A 120 -18.32 7.17 -5.95
CA ILE A 120 -16.90 6.78 -6.03
C ILE A 120 -16.25 6.93 -4.65
N PRO A 121 -15.74 5.85 -4.04
CA PRO A 121 -14.94 5.96 -2.83
C PRO A 121 -13.71 6.84 -3.04
N ALA A 122 -13.45 7.76 -2.11
CA ALA A 122 -12.37 8.75 -2.22
C ALA A 122 -11.00 8.11 -2.49
N GLU A 123 -10.75 6.90 -1.98
CA GLU A 123 -9.52 6.17 -2.18
C GLU A 123 -9.20 5.82 -3.64
N LEU A 124 -10.22 5.71 -4.50
CA LEU A 124 -10.04 5.41 -5.93
C LEU A 124 -9.63 6.63 -6.76
N VAL A 125 -9.74 7.83 -6.19
CA VAL A 125 -9.45 9.08 -6.89
C VAL A 125 -8.41 9.95 -6.20
N THR A 126 -8.00 9.57 -4.98
CA THR A 126 -6.95 10.26 -4.22
C THR A 126 -5.70 9.40 -4.15
N TYR A 127 -4.54 10.05 -4.19
CA TYR A 127 -3.26 9.34 -4.02
C TYR A 127 -3.16 8.66 -2.67
N SER A 128 -2.62 7.44 -2.65
CA SER A 128 -2.26 6.78 -1.40
C SER A 128 -1.07 7.49 -0.74
N GLY A 129 -1.00 7.48 0.59
CA GLY A 129 0.08 8.14 1.33
C GLY A 129 1.46 7.54 1.06
N SER A 130 1.54 6.25 0.78
CA SER A 130 2.77 5.55 0.44
C SER A 130 3.08 5.52 -1.06
N GLY A 131 2.06 5.71 -1.92
CA GLY A 131 2.15 5.42 -3.34
C GLY A 131 2.28 3.94 -3.69
N LEU A 132 2.22 3.05 -2.68
CA LEU A 132 2.42 1.60 -2.79
C LEU A 132 1.35 0.82 -2.00
N ASP A 133 0.18 1.43 -1.74
CA ASP A 133 -0.91 0.77 -1.01
C ASP A 133 -1.45 -0.42 -1.81
N PRO A 134 -1.36 -1.66 -1.27
CA PRO A 134 -1.83 -2.85 -1.94
C PRO A 134 -3.32 -3.09 -1.79
N ASP A 135 -3.99 -2.35 -0.92
CA ASP A 135 -5.33 -2.64 -0.46
C ASP A 135 -6.36 -1.61 -0.93
N LEU A 136 -7.60 -2.06 -1.09
CA LEU A 136 -8.82 -1.26 -1.27
C LEU A 136 -9.81 -1.56 -0.15
N SER A 137 -10.76 -0.64 0.07
CA SER A 137 -11.96 -1.00 0.82
C SER A 137 -12.82 -1.99 0.03
N PRO A 138 -13.67 -2.80 0.68
CA PRO A 138 -14.66 -3.62 -0.03
C PRO A 138 -15.58 -2.81 -0.96
N ALA A 139 -15.90 -1.57 -0.59
CA ALA A 139 -16.69 -0.66 -1.43
C ALA A 139 -15.92 -0.26 -2.69
N GLY A 140 -14.62 0.08 -2.55
CA GLY A 140 -13.74 0.42 -3.67
C GLY A 140 -13.53 -0.74 -4.65
N ALA A 141 -13.54 -1.99 -4.16
CA ALA A 141 -13.53 -3.15 -5.03
C ALA A 141 -14.90 -3.39 -5.70
N LYS A 142 -16.00 -3.38 -4.92
CA LYS A 142 -17.34 -3.69 -5.41
C LYS A 142 -17.85 -2.74 -6.49
N ILE A 143 -17.48 -1.45 -6.44
CA ILE A 143 -17.93 -0.47 -7.45
C ILE A 143 -17.37 -0.78 -8.85
N GLN A 144 -16.27 -1.53 -8.95
CA GLN A 144 -15.63 -1.93 -10.20
C GLN A 144 -16.19 -3.23 -10.80
N VAL A 145 -17.01 -3.96 -10.04
CA VAL A 145 -17.51 -5.29 -10.42
C VAL A 145 -18.27 -5.27 -11.74
N LYS A 146 -19.15 -4.29 -11.98
CA LYS A 146 -19.96 -4.22 -13.20
C LYS A 146 -19.09 -4.14 -14.46
N ARG A 147 -18.06 -3.31 -14.44
CA ARG A 147 -17.10 -3.20 -15.56
C ARG A 147 -16.41 -4.53 -15.83
N ILE A 148 -15.85 -5.15 -14.79
CA ILE A 148 -15.12 -6.40 -14.90
C ILE A 148 -16.04 -7.54 -15.38
N ALA A 149 -17.27 -7.61 -14.88
CA ALA A 149 -18.27 -8.59 -15.30
C ALA A 149 -18.54 -8.52 -16.81
N VAL A 150 -18.72 -7.31 -17.34
CA VAL A 150 -18.93 -7.10 -18.79
C VAL A 150 -17.70 -7.50 -19.59
N VAL A 151 -16.52 -7.01 -19.22
CA VAL A 151 -15.27 -7.24 -19.96
C VAL A 151 -14.89 -8.71 -19.97
N ARG A 152 -15.03 -9.41 -18.84
CA ARG A 152 -14.69 -10.82 -18.70
C ARG A 152 -15.84 -11.79 -19.03
N LYS A 153 -17.03 -11.26 -19.29
CA LYS A 153 -18.26 -12.07 -19.54
C LYS A 153 -18.56 -13.00 -18.36
N LEU A 154 -18.35 -12.53 -17.13
CA LEU A 154 -18.62 -13.24 -15.89
C LEU A 154 -19.90 -12.69 -15.23
N SER A 155 -20.54 -13.53 -14.39
CA SER A 155 -21.65 -13.05 -13.56
C SER A 155 -21.16 -12.03 -12.52
N ALA A 156 -21.85 -10.90 -12.39
CA ALA A 156 -21.56 -9.91 -11.37
C ALA A 156 -21.68 -10.49 -9.95
N ASP A 157 -22.64 -11.40 -9.71
CA ASP A 157 -22.83 -12.05 -8.41
C ASP A 157 -21.60 -12.88 -8.01
N LYS A 158 -21.02 -13.64 -8.96
CA LYS A 158 -19.77 -14.37 -8.70
C LYS A 158 -18.65 -13.42 -8.29
N LEU A 159 -18.56 -12.25 -8.92
CA LEU A 159 -17.53 -11.27 -8.61
C LEU A 159 -17.77 -10.57 -7.26
N TYR A 160 -19.02 -10.29 -6.89
CA TYR A 160 -19.35 -9.79 -5.54
C TYR A 160 -18.96 -10.81 -4.47
N ILE A 161 -19.29 -12.07 -4.66
CA ILE A 161 -18.88 -13.16 -3.76
C ILE A 161 -17.35 -13.26 -3.68
N LEU A 162 -16.65 -13.13 -4.82
CA LEU A 162 -15.19 -13.13 -4.83
C LEU A 162 -14.61 -12.00 -3.97
N VAL A 163 -15.12 -10.78 -4.12
CA VAL A 163 -14.69 -9.63 -3.30
C VAL A 163 -14.95 -9.91 -1.82
N ASP A 164 -16.14 -10.45 -1.48
CA ASP A 164 -16.48 -10.76 -0.08
C ASP A 164 -15.57 -11.82 0.51
N ASN A 165 -15.23 -12.87 -0.26
CA ASN A 165 -14.32 -13.94 0.17
C ASN A 165 -12.88 -13.46 0.38
N TYR A 166 -12.43 -12.45 -0.39
CA TYR A 166 -11.10 -11.87 -0.28
C TYR A 166 -11.06 -10.62 0.62
N THR A 167 -12.18 -10.30 1.28
CA THR A 167 -12.25 -9.21 2.25
C THR A 167 -11.68 -9.67 3.60
N GLU A 168 -10.55 -9.09 3.98
CA GLU A 168 -9.98 -9.23 5.30
C GLU A 168 -10.75 -8.35 6.29
N LYS A 169 -11.27 -8.95 7.35
CA LYS A 169 -11.99 -8.24 8.41
C LYS A 169 -11.00 -7.52 9.34
N PRO A 170 -11.47 -6.49 10.09
CA PRO A 170 -10.67 -5.87 11.14
C PRO A 170 -10.08 -6.90 12.10
N LEU A 171 -8.82 -6.73 12.49
CA LEU A 171 -8.17 -7.60 13.45
C LEU A 171 -8.95 -7.58 14.78
N LEU A 172 -9.34 -8.77 15.30
CA LEU A 172 -10.22 -8.96 16.46
C LEU A 172 -11.57 -8.23 16.33
N GLY A 173 -11.98 -7.85 15.11
CA GLY A 173 -13.25 -7.15 14.85
C GLY A 173 -13.23 -5.64 15.16
N ILE A 174 -12.13 -5.11 15.71
CA ILE A 174 -12.04 -3.71 16.20
C ILE A 174 -10.81 -2.94 15.71
N PHE A 175 -9.75 -3.62 15.23
CA PHE A 175 -8.52 -2.94 14.82
C PHE A 175 -8.40 -2.84 13.30
N GLY A 176 -8.41 -1.61 12.81
CA GLY A 176 -8.31 -1.28 11.39
C GLY A 176 -9.62 -1.43 10.60
N PRO A 177 -9.66 -0.98 9.35
CA PRO A 177 -10.79 -1.17 8.45
C PRO A 177 -10.79 -2.56 7.82
N ALA A 178 -11.96 -2.98 7.29
CA ALA A 178 -12.02 -4.09 6.35
C ALA A 178 -11.29 -3.70 5.05
N LYS A 179 -10.54 -4.61 4.47
CA LYS A 179 -9.69 -4.34 3.29
C LYS A 179 -9.63 -5.53 2.35
N VAL A 180 -9.28 -5.27 1.10
CA VAL A 180 -9.12 -6.27 0.04
C VAL A 180 -7.79 -6.05 -0.66
N ASN A 181 -6.92 -7.04 -0.64
CA ASN A 181 -5.65 -6.97 -1.36
C ASN A 181 -5.88 -7.12 -2.86
N VAL A 182 -5.52 -6.10 -3.63
CA VAL A 182 -5.82 -6.01 -5.07
C VAL A 182 -5.08 -7.08 -5.88
N LEU A 183 -3.81 -7.36 -5.54
CA LEU A 183 -3.04 -8.40 -6.22
C LEU A 183 -3.67 -9.78 -6.02
N LYS A 184 -3.96 -10.15 -4.77
CA LYS A 184 -4.60 -11.43 -4.45
C LYS A 184 -5.97 -11.56 -5.11
N LEU A 185 -6.75 -10.48 -5.09
CA LEU A 185 -8.07 -10.44 -5.73
C LEU A 185 -7.99 -10.64 -7.24
N ASN A 186 -7.05 -9.96 -7.93
CA ASN A 186 -6.87 -10.10 -9.37
C ASN A 186 -6.35 -11.49 -9.77
N LEU A 187 -5.49 -12.10 -8.97
CA LEU A 187 -5.05 -13.49 -9.19
C LEU A 187 -6.20 -14.49 -9.00
N ALA A 188 -7.04 -14.27 -8.01
CA ALA A 188 -8.23 -15.10 -7.82
C ALA A 188 -9.25 -14.91 -8.96
N LEU A 189 -9.38 -13.68 -9.47
CA LEU A 189 -10.19 -13.35 -10.63
C LEU A 189 -9.70 -14.10 -11.89
N ASP A 190 -8.38 -14.23 -12.09
CA ASP A 190 -7.82 -14.99 -13.22
C ASP A 190 -8.10 -16.48 -13.13
N ASN A 191 -8.34 -17.02 -11.94
CA ASN A 191 -8.71 -18.40 -11.71
C ASN A 191 -10.24 -18.66 -11.76
N LEU A 192 -11.06 -17.59 -11.87
CA LEU A 192 -12.50 -17.72 -12.10
C LEU A 192 -12.75 -18.03 -13.57
N GLN A 193 -13.19 -19.24 -13.82
CA GLN A 193 -13.70 -19.71 -15.12
C GLN A 193 -15.22 -19.64 -15.15
#